data_851467742ff1b1d051c69c9a2ebbaa1b
#
_entry.id   851467742ff1b1d051c69c9a2ebbaa1b
#
_cell.length_a   1.000
_cell.length_b   1.000
_cell.length_c   1.000
_cell.angle_alpha   90.00
_cell.angle_beta   90.00
_cell.angle_gamma   90.00
#
_symmetry.space_group_name_H-M   'P 1'
#
loop_
_entity.id
_entity.type
_entity.pdbx_description
1 polymer ?
#
loop_
_entity_poly.entity_id
_entity_poly.type
_entity_poly.pdbx_seq_one_letter_code
_entity_poly.pdbx_strand_id
1 'polypeptide(L)'
;MRQEILIVGGGIGGVASALALARRGIRSRVLEKAPEFGEIGYGIQQGPNAFRMLDWLGVMKDLEPQAVFTRNLILIDALTDRELTRISCGDTFRRHFRAPYTVVHRRDLHGALLEACRGREEITLHTS
;
A
#
# COMPACT_ATOMS: atom_id res chain seq x y z
N MET A 1 12.09 -12.40 -28.05
CA MET A 1 12.54 -11.65 -26.87
C MET A 1 11.34 -11.46 -25.94
N ARG A 2 11.41 -11.85 -24.69
CA ARG A 2 10.34 -11.54 -23.72
C ARG A 2 10.45 -10.05 -23.40
N GLN A 3 9.40 -9.29 -23.66
CA GLN A 3 9.34 -7.87 -23.32
C GLN A 3 9.45 -7.70 -21.79
N GLU A 4 10.33 -6.83 -21.35
CA GLU A 4 10.46 -6.41 -19.94
C GLU A 4 9.93 -4.98 -19.81
N ILE A 5 9.09 -4.73 -18.80
CA ILE A 5 8.55 -3.40 -18.55
C ILE A 5 9.48 -2.66 -17.60
N LEU A 6 9.87 -1.44 -17.96
CA LEU A 6 10.64 -0.56 -17.08
C LEU A 6 9.70 0.30 -16.24
N ILE A 7 9.93 0.30 -14.93
CA ILE A 7 9.19 1.10 -13.96
C ILE A 7 10.19 2.09 -13.35
N VAL A 8 9.94 3.37 -13.50
CA VAL A 8 10.79 4.42 -12.95
C VAL A 8 10.23 4.90 -11.61
N GLY A 9 11.01 4.69 -10.54
CA GLY A 9 10.67 4.99 -9.16
C GLY A 9 10.32 3.75 -8.35
N GLY A 10 11.07 3.53 -7.27
CA GLY A 10 10.93 2.39 -6.35
C GLY A 10 10.03 2.65 -5.14
N GLY A 11 9.21 3.72 -5.16
CA GLY A 11 8.22 4.00 -4.13
C GLY A 11 7.04 3.02 -4.16
N ILE A 12 6.06 3.20 -3.26
CA ILE A 12 4.87 2.32 -3.11
C ILE A 12 4.22 2.01 -4.46
N GLY A 13 4.02 3.03 -5.32
CA GLY A 13 3.38 2.85 -6.62
C GLY A 13 4.19 1.95 -7.57
N GLY A 14 5.51 2.14 -7.62
CA GLY A 14 6.40 1.36 -8.48
C GLY A 14 6.47 -0.10 -8.08
N VAL A 15 6.72 -0.38 -6.79
CA VAL A 15 6.80 -1.78 -6.31
C VAL A 15 5.43 -2.48 -6.37
N ALA A 16 4.32 -1.78 -6.09
CA ALA A 16 2.98 -2.34 -6.24
C ALA A 16 2.67 -2.67 -7.72
N SER A 17 3.08 -1.81 -8.66
CA SER A 17 2.92 -2.06 -10.09
C SER A 17 3.73 -3.27 -10.56
N ALA A 18 4.98 -3.40 -10.08
CA ALA A 18 5.81 -4.57 -10.38
C ALA A 18 5.16 -5.87 -9.90
N LEU A 19 4.63 -5.87 -8.65
CA LEU A 19 3.90 -7.03 -8.12
C LEU A 19 2.65 -7.37 -8.94
N ALA A 20 1.89 -6.36 -9.35
CA ALA A 20 0.70 -6.56 -10.17
C ALA A 20 1.04 -7.17 -11.55
N LEU A 21 2.13 -6.74 -12.16
CA LEU A 21 2.65 -7.31 -13.41
C LEU A 21 3.13 -8.75 -13.22
N ALA A 22 3.90 -9.02 -12.17
CA ALA A 22 4.40 -10.35 -11.85
C ALA A 22 3.26 -11.36 -11.65
N ARG A 23 2.15 -10.95 -11.03
CA ARG A 23 0.94 -11.80 -10.91
C ARG A 23 0.30 -12.17 -12.26
N ARG A 24 0.67 -11.48 -13.32
CA ARG A 24 0.27 -11.78 -14.71
C ARG A 24 1.39 -12.43 -15.52
N GLY A 25 2.50 -12.82 -14.87
CA GLY A 25 3.67 -13.40 -15.53
C GLY A 25 4.44 -12.41 -16.41
N ILE A 26 4.24 -11.10 -16.20
CA ILE A 26 4.90 -10.04 -16.95
C ILE A 26 6.17 -9.63 -16.20
N ARG A 27 7.31 -9.67 -16.86
CA ARG A 27 8.59 -9.26 -16.28
C ARG A 27 8.70 -7.75 -16.20
N SER A 28 9.28 -7.25 -15.12
CA SER A 28 9.51 -5.84 -14.92
C SER A 28 10.84 -5.56 -14.22
N ARG A 29 11.37 -4.37 -14.47
CA ARG A 29 12.55 -3.83 -13.82
C ARG A 29 12.20 -2.50 -13.19
N VAL A 30 12.37 -2.41 -11.88
CA VAL A 30 12.15 -1.19 -11.09
C VAL A 30 13.49 -0.46 -10.97
N LEU A 31 13.53 0.80 -11.39
CA LEU A 31 14.69 1.66 -11.32
C LEU A 31 14.47 2.72 -10.23
N GLU A 32 15.28 2.70 -9.18
CA GLU A 32 15.24 3.69 -8.11
C GLU A 32 16.51 4.55 -8.14
N LYS A 33 16.33 5.87 -8.09
CA LYS A 33 17.44 6.82 -8.13
C LYS A 33 18.21 6.94 -6.80
N ALA A 34 17.59 6.53 -5.70
CA ALA A 34 18.23 6.49 -4.40
C ALA A 34 19.19 5.29 -4.31
N PRO A 35 20.26 5.36 -3.49
CA PRO A 35 21.19 4.26 -3.30
C PRO A 35 20.55 3.04 -2.62
N GLU A 36 19.41 3.23 -2.00
CA GLU A 36 18.62 2.15 -1.39
C GLU A 36 17.11 2.39 -1.55
N PHE A 37 16.35 1.31 -1.52
CA PHE A 37 14.90 1.40 -1.45
C PHE A 37 14.48 1.80 -0.04
N GLY A 38 13.75 2.90 0.09
CA GLY A 38 13.27 3.38 1.38
C GLY A 38 12.15 4.39 1.21
N GLU A 39 11.41 4.59 2.28
CA GLU A 39 10.34 5.58 2.35
C GLU A 39 10.46 6.37 3.64
N ILE A 40 10.39 7.69 3.50
CA ILE A 40 10.22 8.62 4.62
C ILE A 40 8.74 8.98 4.66
N GLY A 41 8.14 8.92 5.84
CA GLY A 41 6.76 9.33 5.93
C GLY A 41 6.08 8.94 7.23
N TYR A 42 4.82 9.29 7.27
CA TYR A 42 3.93 9.13 8.41
C TYR A 42 2.90 8.04 8.14
N GLY A 43 1.80 8.05 8.88
CA GLY A 43 0.67 7.16 8.62
C GLY A 43 0.04 7.41 7.26
N ILE A 44 -0.31 6.34 6.56
CA ILE A 44 -1.06 6.38 5.32
C ILE A 44 -2.39 5.64 5.52
N GLN A 45 -3.46 6.29 5.10
CA GLN A 45 -4.80 5.73 5.19
C GLN A 45 -5.05 4.76 4.04
N GLN A 46 -5.63 3.62 4.37
CA GLN A 46 -6.01 2.57 3.44
C GLN A 46 -7.53 2.39 3.47
N GLY A 47 -8.20 2.98 2.49
CA GLY A 47 -9.63 2.73 2.31
C GLY A 47 -9.90 1.30 1.82
N PRO A 48 -11.16 0.85 1.80
CA PRO A 48 -11.54 -0.51 1.40
C PRO A 48 -11.04 -0.93 0.01
N ASN A 49 -10.92 0.01 -0.92
CA ASN A 49 -10.37 -0.22 -2.25
C ASN A 49 -8.87 -0.55 -2.21
N ALA A 50 -8.09 0.23 -1.46
CA ALA A 50 -6.66 -0.01 -1.29
C ALA A 50 -6.42 -1.32 -0.52
N PHE A 51 -7.17 -1.56 0.56
CA PHE A 51 -7.09 -2.80 1.33
C PHE A 51 -7.26 -4.03 0.44
N ARG A 52 -8.32 -4.07 -0.40
CA ARG A 52 -8.55 -5.18 -1.33
C ARG A 52 -7.43 -5.36 -2.36
N MET A 53 -6.82 -4.27 -2.83
CA MET A 53 -5.70 -4.36 -3.76
C MET A 53 -4.45 -4.91 -3.09
N LEU A 54 -4.15 -4.48 -1.86
CA LEU A 54 -3.02 -5.00 -1.08
C LEU A 54 -3.22 -6.47 -0.70
N ASP A 55 -4.45 -6.85 -0.37
CA ASP A 55 -4.81 -8.25 -0.14
C ASP A 55 -4.64 -9.09 -1.42
N TRP A 56 -5.12 -8.58 -2.56
CA TRP A 56 -4.92 -9.22 -3.86
C TRP A 56 -3.42 -9.31 -4.21
N LEU A 57 -2.60 -8.32 -3.89
CA LEU A 57 -1.14 -8.37 -4.06
C LEU A 57 -0.48 -9.38 -3.11
N GLY A 58 -1.18 -9.80 -2.06
CA GLY A 58 -0.71 -10.79 -1.09
C GLY A 58 0.11 -10.22 0.05
N VAL A 59 0.09 -8.89 0.27
CA VAL A 59 0.90 -8.22 1.30
C VAL A 59 0.12 -7.88 2.57
N MET A 60 -1.22 -7.98 2.55
CA MET A 60 -2.02 -7.62 3.73
C MET A 60 -1.75 -8.48 4.95
N LYS A 61 -1.46 -9.77 4.76
CA LYS A 61 -1.15 -10.68 5.88
C LYS A 61 0.05 -10.21 6.70
N ASP A 62 1.05 -9.61 6.05
CA ASP A 62 2.26 -9.10 6.71
C ASP A 62 2.06 -7.69 7.29
N LEU A 63 1.10 -6.93 6.75
CA LEU A 63 0.76 -5.59 7.20
C LEU A 63 -0.26 -5.57 8.35
N GLU A 64 -1.16 -6.52 8.38
CA GLU A 64 -2.29 -6.54 9.32
C GLU A 64 -1.87 -6.43 10.80
N PRO A 65 -0.78 -7.08 11.25
CA PRO A 65 -0.32 -6.94 12.64
C PRO A 65 0.13 -5.53 13.03
N GLN A 66 0.48 -4.71 12.05
CA GLN A 66 0.99 -3.34 12.22
C GLN A 66 -0.08 -2.29 11.87
N ALA A 67 -1.24 -2.74 11.36
CA ALA A 67 -2.32 -1.87 10.93
C ALA A 67 -3.21 -1.44 12.09
N VAL A 68 -3.58 -0.16 12.11
CA VAL A 68 -4.62 0.37 12.98
C VAL A 68 -5.96 0.29 12.26
N PHE A 69 -6.88 -0.50 12.79
CA PHE A 69 -8.24 -0.60 12.29
C PHE A 69 -9.08 0.55 12.83
N THR A 70 -9.34 1.52 11.99
CA THR A 70 -10.02 2.76 12.34
C THR A 70 -11.49 2.50 12.64
N ARG A 71 -11.98 3.00 13.78
CA ARG A 71 -13.40 2.91 14.15
C ARG A 71 -14.22 4.06 13.59
N ASN A 72 -13.64 5.27 13.57
CA ASN A 72 -14.31 6.48 13.09
C ASN A 72 -13.32 7.37 12.35
N LEU A 73 -13.80 8.03 11.31
CA LEU A 73 -13.17 9.19 10.72
C LEU A 73 -13.97 10.41 11.16
N ILE A 74 -13.30 11.36 11.79
CA ILE A 74 -13.95 12.54 12.36
C ILE A 74 -13.32 13.79 11.75
N LEU A 75 -14.15 14.66 11.19
CA LEU A 75 -13.74 15.97 10.74
C LEU A 75 -14.16 17.00 11.78
N ILE A 76 -13.19 17.76 12.28
CA ILE A 76 -13.37 18.78 13.32
C ILE A 76 -13.00 20.14 12.74
N ASP A 77 -13.80 21.14 13.04
CA ASP A 77 -13.48 22.55 12.76
C ASP A 77 -12.32 22.98 13.66
N ALA A 78 -11.21 23.39 13.06
CA ALA A 78 -9.98 23.71 13.80
C ALA A 78 -10.05 25.01 14.62
N LEU A 79 -11.05 25.86 14.38
CA LEU A 79 -11.22 27.14 15.09
C LEU A 79 -12.19 27.03 16.27
N THR A 80 -13.17 26.14 16.15
CA THR A 80 -14.28 26.05 17.11
C THR A 80 -14.32 24.71 17.86
N ASP A 81 -13.42 23.75 17.52
CA ASP A 81 -13.41 22.38 18.02
C ASP A 81 -14.73 21.62 17.82
N ARG A 82 -15.60 22.13 16.93
CA ARG A 82 -16.88 21.50 16.66
C ARG A 82 -16.71 20.35 15.66
N GLU A 83 -17.29 19.21 15.99
CA GLU A 83 -17.38 18.09 15.06
C GLU A 83 -18.29 18.47 13.87
N LEU A 84 -17.74 18.44 12.66
CA LEU A 84 -18.46 18.73 11.42
C LEU A 84 -19.12 17.47 10.86
N THR A 85 -18.41 16.35 10.91
CA THR A 85 -18.93 15.08 10.44
C THR A 85 -18.18 13.91 11.05
N ARG A 86 -18.84 12.75 11.09
CA ARG A 86 -18.29 11.49 11.56
C ARG A 86 -18.71 10.36 10.63
N ILE A 87 -17.75 9.57 10.18
CA ILE A 87 -17.98 8.35 9.41
C ILE A 87 -17.60 7.17 10.29
N SER A 88 -18.57 6.33 10.64
CA SER A 88 -18.30 5.10 11.37
C SER A 88 -17.71 4.05 10.44
N CYS A 89 -16.51 3.56 10.76
CA CYS A 89 -15.78 2.53 10.00
C CYS A 89 -15.87 1.13 10.66
N GLY A 90 -16.86 0.92 11.54
CA GLY A 90 -17.08 -0.33 12.25
C GLY A 90 -17.68 -1.44 11.38
N ASP A 91 -18.39 -2.39 12.00
CA ASP A 91 -18.85 -3.62 11.35
C ASP A 91 -19.82 -3.37 10.19
N THR A 92 -20.70 -2.39 10.29
CA THR A 92 -21.60 -2.03 9.19
C THR A 92 -20.83 -1.53 7.97
N PHE A 93 -19.83 -0.70 8.17
CA PHE A 93 -18.93 -0.24 7.11
C PHE A 93 -18.18 -1.41 6.47
N ARG A 94 -17.60 -2.31 7.30
CA ARG A 94 -16.87 -3.49 6.81
C ARG A 94 -17.77 -4.41 5.99
N ARG A 95 -19.00 -4.64 6.44
CA ARG A 95 -19.98 -5.45 5.69
C ARG A 95 -20.36 -4.79 4.36
N HIS A 96 -20.60 -3.48 4.37
CA HIS A 96 -21.00 -2.74 3.16
C HIS A 96 -19.89 -2.72 2.11
N PHE A 97 -18.67 -2.36 2.51
CA PHE A 97 -17.52 -2.24 1.60
C PHE A 97 -16.73 -3.54 1.44
N ARG A 98 -17.05 -4.60 2.17
CA ARG A 98 -16.35 -5.89 2.21
C ARG A 98 -14.86 -5.79 2.52
N ALA A 99 -14.45 -4.73 3.19
CA ALA A 99 -13.08 -4.48 3.64
C ALA A 99 -13.08 -3.40 4.72
N PRO A 100 -12.13 -3.40 5.64
CA PRO A 100 -11.99 -2.38 6.67
C PRO A 100 -11.40 -1.07 6.11
N TYR A 101 -11.44 -0.05 6.95
CA TYR A 101 -10.61 1.14 6.83
C TYR A 101 -9.43 1.01 7.80
N THR A 102 -8.20 1.15 7.31
CA THR A 102 -7.00 1.00 8.12
C THR A 102 -6.05 2.17 7.95
N VAL A 103 -5.15 2.32 8.91
CA VAL A 103 -3.99 3.20 8.83
C VAL A 103 -2.75 2.37 9.10
N VAL A 104 -1.75 2.50 8.26
CA VAL A 104 -0.44 1.84 8.41
C VAL A 104 0.67 2.88 8.33
N HIS A 105 1.83 2.58 8.88
CA HIS A 105 2.99 3.42 8.63
C HIS A 105 3.46 3.24 7.19
N ARG A 106 3.78 4.34 6.51
CA ARG A 106 4.17 4.32 5.09
C ARG A 106 5.39 3.44 4.82
N ARG A 107 6.35 3.43 5.75
CA ARG A 107 7.53 2.56 5.68
C ARG A 107 7.16 1.08 5.71
N ASP A 108 6.22 0.71 6.57
CA ASP A 108 5.82 -0.69 6.73
C ASP A 108 5.09 -1.18 5.48
N LEU A 109 4.22 -0.34 4.90
CA LEU A 109 3.57 -0.63 3.63
C LEU A 109 4.58 -0.81 2.50
N HIS A 110 5.54 0.11 2.37
CA HIS A 110 6.58 0.02 1.35
C HIS A 110 7.46 -1.21 1.56
N GLY A 111 7.88 -1.47 2.81
CA GLY A 111 8.69 -2.62 3.17
C GLY A 111 8.02 -3.95 2.83
N ALA A 112 6.75 -4.12 3.15
CA ALA A 112 5.99 -5.33 2.82
C ALA A 112 5.87 -5.55 1.30
N LEU A 113 5.60 -4.49 0.54
CA LEU A 113 5.56 -4.55 -0.91
C LEU A 113 6.93 -4.89 -1.51
N LEU A 114 8.00 -4.29 -0.98
CA LEU A 114 9.37 -4.51 -1.44
C LEU A 114 9.83 -5.96 -1.18
N GLU A 115 9.55 -6.51 0.01
CA GLU A 115 9.85 -7.91 0.32
C GLU A 115 9.08 -8.86 -0.60
N ALA A 116 7.82 -8.58 -0.87
CA ALA A 116 7.04 -9.36 -1.82
C ALA A 116 7.63 -9.31 -3.25
N CYS A 117 8.21 -8.17 -3.66
CA CYS A 117 8.93 -8.05 -4.93
C CYS A 117 10.20 -8.90 -4.96
N ARG A 118 10.98 -8.91 -3.87
CA ARG A 118 12.24 -9.70 -3.77
C ARG A 118 12.01 -11.19 -3.93
N GLY A 119 10.84 -11.69 -3.55
CA GLY A 119 10.44 -13.08 -3.71
C GLY A 119 9.96 -13.48 -5.11
N ARG A 120 10.08 -12.59 -6.13
CA ARG A 120 9.56 -12.81 -7.48
C ARG A 120 10.65 -12.80 -8.54
N GLU A 121 10.76 -13.91 -9.30
CA GLU A 121 11.71 -14.03 -10.43
C GLU A 121 11.39 -13.07 -11.59
N GLU A 122 10.14 -12.63 -11.68
CA GLU A 122 9.70 -11.68 -12.72
C GLU A 122 10.13 -10.25 -12.43
N ILE A 123 10.62 -9.94 -11.22
CA ILE A 123 10.92 -8.56 -10.81
C ILE A 123 12.41 -8.39 -10.59
N THR A 124 12.99 -7.41 -11.26
CA THR A 124 14.38 -6.97 -11.01
C THR A 124 14.35 -5.59 -10.35
N LEU A 125 15.05 -5.45 -9.24
CA LEU A 125 15.16 -4.21 -8.48
C LEU A 125 16.55 -3.61 -8.67
N HIS A 126 16.63 -2.35 -9.10
CA HIS A 126 17.88 -1.61 -9.29
C HIS A 126 17.84 -0.30 -8.52
N THR A 127 18.92 -0.02 -7.81
CA THR A 127 19.23 1.30 -7.21
C THR A 127 20.42 1.94 -7.92
N SER A 128 20.64 3.24 -7.70
CA SER A 128 21.83 3.96 -8.21
C SER A 128 23.08 3.59 -7.46
#